data_8c58fd364bf985d8b1f3a63792d11229
#
_entry.id   8c58fd364bf985d8b1f3a63792d11229
#
_cell.length_a   1.000
_cell.length_b   1.000
_cell.length_c   1.000
_cell.angle_alpha   90.00
_cell.angle_beta   90.00
_cell.angle_gamma   90.00
#
_symmetry.space_group_name_H-M   'P 1'
#
loop_
_entity.id
_entity.type
_entity.pdbx_description
1 polymer ?
#
loop_
_entity_poly.entity_id
_entity_poly.type
_entity_poly.pdbx_seq_one_letter_code
_entity_poly.pdbx_strand_id
1 'polypeptide(L)'
;MDKKQIKKNINNIYPELIILDIISSKYALVKNEYGICKIQIYGLLAGSKPTISTALNKTEYFKNKLKEVQPDICIISEYKGALNKVNVKTKYGICNCVANNLLNGQIPGIRSAIDKTEYFINMSNDLHNNKYDYSLVKYINHSIKVDIICKTHGIFKQTPSGHTINKGCKKCGDVSKMGGWYKNTANHKKKSNVYIIRFTNSKHTFLKIGISINIKKRIQKLTNDTNNNYKITLIKSISNNVYYCYQFEKKFKHKIKHQNRKYLPNIYFCGKNECFDFEKITKLNK
;
A
#
# COMPACT_ATOMS: atom_id res chain seq x y z
N MET A 1 47.41 13.21 -39.96
CA MET A 1 46.35 12.35 -40.50
C MET A 1 45.29 13.25 -41.13
N ASP A 2 44.92 12.98 -42.37
CA ASP A 2 43.88 13.73 -43.09
C ASP A 2 42.51 13.52 -42.44
N LYS A 3 41.61 14.53 -42.54
CA LYS A 3 40.24 14.46 -41.98
C LYS A 3 39.46 13.25 -42.49
N LYS A 4 39.64 12.86 -43.77
CA LYS A 4 39.01 11.71 -44.37
C LYS A 4 39.46 10.39 -43.76
N GLN A 5 40.76 10.26 -43.48
CA GLN A 5 41.31 9.07 -42.80
C GLN A 5 40.90 8.97 -41.35
N ILE A 6 40.81 10.11 -40.64
CA ILE A 6 40.29 10.16 -39.26
C ILE A 6 38.85 9.65 -39.22
N LYS A 7 37.97 10.16 -40.09
CA LYS A 7 36.56 9.70 -40.17
C LYS A 7 36.46 8.19 -40.42
N LYS A 8 37.25 7.69 -41.39
CA LYS A 8 37.27 6.25 -41.69
C LYS A 8 37.68 5.41 -40.48
N ASN A 9 38.72 5.80 -39.77
CA ASN A 9 39.22 5.07 -38.62
C ASN A 9 38.22 5.07 -37.46
N ILE A 10 37.56 6.21 -37.19
CA ILE A 10 36.52 6.30 -36.14
C ILE A 10 35.30 5.43 -36.50
N ASN A 11 34.84 5.47 -37.76
CA ASN A 11 33.70 4.66 -38.22
C ASN A 11 33.99 3.16 -38.16
N ASN A 12 35.25 2.73 -38.32
CA ASN A 12 35.63 1.34 -38.15
C ASN A 12 35.52 0.87 -36.70
N ILE A 13 35.74 1.77 -35.71
CA ILE A 13 35.66 1.45 -34.27
C ILE A 13 34.22 1.60 -33.77
N TYR A 14 33.52 2.62 -34.26
CA TYR A 14 32.17 2.99 -33.80
C TYR A 14 31.25 3.22 -35.01
N PRO A 15 30.76 2.16 -35.66
CA PRO A 15 29.87 2.29 -36.81
C PRO A 15 28.53 2.99 -36.46
N GLU A 16 28.13 2.97 -35.17
CA GLU A 16 26.94 3.62 -34.68
C GLU A 16 27.07 5.14 -34.44
N LEU A 17 28.31 5.70 -34.44
CA LEU A 17 28.52 7.13 -34.23
C LEU A 17 28.42 7.91 -35.57
N ILE A 18 27.62 8.97 -35.54
CA ILE A 18 27.56 9.92 -36.65
C ILE A 18 28.63 10.99 -36.44
N ILE A 19 29.64 11.04 -37.31
CA ILE A 19 30.69 12.07 -37.28
C ILE A 19 30.17 13.30 -38.00
N LEU A 20 29.83 14.34 -37.23
CA LEU A 20 29.31 15.60 -37.77
C LEU A 20 30.45 16.42 -38.39
N ASP A 21 31.54 16.65 -37.64
CA ASP A 21 32.70 17.41 -38.10
C ASP A 21 34.00 17.02 -37.39
N ILE A 22 35.13 17.28 -38.03
CA ILE A 22 36.47 17.29 -37.45
C ILE A 22 36.89 18.74 -37.26
N ILE A 23 36.63 19.26 -36.03
CA ILE A 23 36.84 20.67 -35.72
C ILE A 23 38.31 21.08 -35.81
N SER A 24 39.21 20.21 -35.35
CA SER A 24 40.66 20.42 -35.37
C SER A 24 41.39 19.08 -35.38
N SER A 25 42.74 19.13 -35.41
CA SER A 25 43.55 17.91 -35.26
C SER A 25 43.34 17.18 -33.89
N LYS A 26 42.72 17.85 -32.93
CA LYS A 26 42.52 17.30 -31.55
C LYS A 26 41.07 16.88 -31.27
N TYR A 27 40.06 17.51 -31.89
CA TYR A 27 38.64 17.34 -31.49
C TYR A 27 37.73 17.03 -32.68
N ALA A 28 36.80 16.13 -32.48
CA ALA A 28 35.68 15.84 -33.36
C ALA A 28 34.34 16.16 -32.68
N LEU A 29 33.35 16.55 -33.51
CA LEU A 29 31.93 16.55 -33.16
C LEU A 29 31.31 15.25 -33.63
N VAL A 30 30.76 14.50 -32.70
CA VAL A 30 30.07 13.24 -32.95
C VAL A 30 28.69 13.27 -32.34
N LYS A 31 27.75 12.53 -32.91
CA LYS A 31 26.39 12.36 -32.40
C LYS A 31 26.16 10.88 -32.12
N ASN A 32 25.65 10.59 -30.94
CA ASN A 32 25.09 9.29 -30.57
C ASN A 32 23.60 9.43 -30.25
N GLU A 33 22.94 8.37 -29.77
CA GLU A 33 21.53 8.32 -29.38
C GLU A 33 21.15 9.35 -28.29
N TYR A 34 22.12 9.79 -27.47
CA TYR A 34 21.86 10.73 -26.38
C TYR A 34 22.10 12.19 -26.73
N GLY A 35 22.88 12.48 -27.74
CA GLY A 35 23.14 13.85 -28.17
C GLY A 35 24.47 14.08 -28.88
N ILE A 36 24.82 15.37 -29.06
CA ILE A 36 26.05 15.80 -29.74
C ILE A 36 27.15 15.99 -28.67
N CYS A 37 28.31 15.39 -28.94
CA CYS A 37 29.50 15.41 -28.08
C CYS A 37 30.70 16.00 -28.80
N LYS A 38 31.50 16.80 -28.06
CA LYS A 38 32.84 17.24 -28.45
C LYS A 38 33.87 16.36 -27.74
N ILE A 39 34.58 15.53 -28.49
CA ILE A 39 35.48 14.52 -27.94
C ILE A 39 36.87 14.57 -28.59
N GLN A 40 37.89 14.23 -27.81
CA GLN A 40 39.24 14.14 -28.34
C GLN A 40 39.36 12.97 -29.32
N ILE A 41 39.94 13.23 -30.52
CA ILE A 41 40.15 12.21 -31.57
C ILE A 41 41.00 11.06 -31.05
N TYR A 42 42.08 11.36 -30.31
CA TYR A 42 42.93 10.32 -29.73
C TYR A 42 42.14 9.39 -28.83
N GLY A 43 41.27 9.95 -27.94
CA GLY A 43 40.42 9.14 -27.08
C GLY A 43 39.47 8.23 -27.86
N LEU A 44 38.82 8.75 -28.95
CA LEU A 44 37.98 7.92 -29.81
C LEU A 44 38.77 6.79 -30.47
N LEU A 45 39.95 7.08 -31.02
CA LEU A 45 40.80 6.08 -31.65
C LEU A 45 41.36 5.06 -30.65
N ALA A 46 41.47 5.43 -29.33
CA ALA A 46 41.85 4.55 -28.25
C ALA A 46 40.69 3.79 -27.59
N GLY A 47 39.46 3.88 -28.14
CA GLY A 47 38.32 3.13 -27.63
C GLY A 47 37.44 3.89 -26.65
N SER A 48 37.67 5.20 -26.38
CA SER A 48 36.80 6.00 -25.49
C SER A 48 35.49 6.36 -26.14
N LYS A 49 34.36 6.05 -25.47
CA LYS A 49 33.01 6.40 -25.94
C LYS A 49 32.60 7.83 -25.55
N PRO A 50 31.69 8.48 -26.30
CA PRO A 50 31.07 9.73 -25.87
C PRO A 50 30.31 9.53 -24.56
N THR A 51 30.43 10.51 -23.66
CA THR A 51 29.80 10.51 -22.33
C THR A 51 29.10 11.84 -22.04
N ILE A 52 28.34 11.92 -20.97
CA ILE A 52 27.70 13.18 -20.52
C ILE A 52 28.74 14.30 -20.35
N SER A 53 29.97 13.99 -19.90
CA SER A 53 31.04 14.99 -19.72
C SER A 53 31.49 15.63 -21.04
N THR A 54 31.43 14.90 -22.13
CA THR A 54 31.80 15.36 -23.49
C THR A 54 30.62 15.98 -24.25
N ALA A 55 29.39 15.87 -23.74
CA ALA A 55 28.19 16.39 -24.38
C ALA A 55 28.19 17.91 -24.45
N LEU A 56 27.81 18.50 -25.59
CA LEU A 56 27.60 19.94 -25.73
C LEU A 56 26.43 20.43 -24.88
N ASN A 57 25.32 19.72 -24.90
CA ASN A 57 24.19 19.92 -23.99
C ASN A 57 24.10 18.76 -23.03
N LYS A 58 24.66 18.93 -21.82
CA LYS A 58 24.71 17.88 -20.80
C LYS A 58 23.33 17.53 -20.25
N THR A 59 22.44 18.51 -20.14
CA THR A 59 21.06 18.27 -19.67
C THR A 59 20.26 17.44 -20.66
N GLU A 60 20.35 17.75 -21.95
CA GLU A 60 19.68 16.96 -23.00
C GLU A 60 20.23 15.53 -23.07
N TYR A 61 21.56 15.39 -23.02
CA TYR A 61 22.20 14.07 -22.99
C TYR A 61 21.74 13.25 -21.78
N PHE A 62 21.70 13.86 -20.60
CA PHE A 62 21.22 13.20 -19.38
C PHE A 62 19.75 12.80 -19.49
N LYS A 63 18.90 13.70 -20.05
CA LYS A 63 17.46 13.45 -20.27
C LYS A 63 17.23 12.23 -21.18
N ASN A 64 17.94 12.16 -22.29
CA ASN A 64 17.82 11.06 -23.25
C ASN A 64 18.30 9.74 -22.64
N LYS A 65 19.42 9.76 -21.92
CA LYS A 65 19.94 8.58 -21.21
C LYS A 65 19.03 8.13 -20.05
N LEU A 66 18.44 9.07 -19.31
CA LEU A 66 17.50 8.75 -18.22
C LEU A 66 16.23 8.11 -18.78
N LYS A 67 15.74 8.56 -19.95
CA LYS A 67 14.55 8.02 -20.59
C LYS A 67 14.72 6.54 -20.99
N GLU A 68 15.93 6.12 -21.30
CA GLU A 68 16.24 4.71 -21.57
C GLU A 68 16.16 3.85 -20.30
N VAL A 69 16.72 4.36 -19.18
CA VAL A 69 16.79 3.62 -17.90
C VAL A 69 15.47 3.68 -17.12
N GLN A 70 14.80 4.83 -17.13
CA GLN A 70 13.58 5.11 -16.40
C GLN A 70 12.61 5.96 -17.22
N PRO A 71 11.86 5.36 -18.17
CA PRO A 71 11.02 6.07 -19.13
C PRO A 71 9.90 6.91 -18.48
N ASP A 72 9.45 6.53 -17.28
CA ASP A 72 8.36 7.20 -16.56
C ASP A 72 8.83 8.43 -15.76
N ILE A 73 10.13 8.73 -15.76
CA ILE A 73 10.71 9.84 -15.01
C ILE A 73 11.20 10.93 -15.96
N CYS A 74 10.73 12.16 -15.72
CA CYS A 74 11.11 13.33 -16.49
C CYS A 74 11.97 14.28 -15.66
N ILE A 75 13.16 14.65 -16.16
CA ILE A 75 13.95 15.74 -15.55
C ILE A 75 13.27 17.09 -15.83
N ILE A 76 13.19 17.93 -14.80
CA ILE A 76 12.61 19.28 -14.85
C ILE A 76 13.56 20.39 -14.41
N SER A 77 14.84 20.05 -14.15
CA SER A 77 15.89 20.99 -13.83
C SER A 77 17.14 20.76 -14.67
N GLU A 78 18.09 21.69 -14.63
CA GLU A 78 19.37 21.56 -15.29
C GLU A 78 20.23 20.45 -14.65
N TYR A 79 20.96 19.69 -15.48
CA TYR A 79 21.97 18.74 -15.03
C TYR A 79 23.32 19.46 -14.77
N LYS A 80 23.78 19.47 -13.53
CA LYS A 80 25.02 20.13 -13.09
C LYS A 80 26.18 19.17 -12.77
N GLY A 81 25.96 17.87 -12.96
CA GLY A 81 26.99 16.84 -12.73
C GLY A 81 26.43 15.60 -12.05
N ALA A 82 27.19 14.51 -12.09
CA ALA A 82 26.75 13.18 -11.63
C ALA A 82 26.37 13.12 -10.15
N LEU A 83 27.12 13.84 -9.29
CA LEU A 83 26.88 13.86 -7.84
C LEU A 83 25.91 14.96 -7.42
N ASN A 84 25.56 15.87 -8.33
CA ASN A 84 24.59 16.92 -8.05
C ASN A 84 23.16 16.39 -8.11
N LYS A 85 22.28 17.05 -7.37
CA LYS A 85 20.86 16.72 -7.38
C LYS A 85 20.17 17.40 -8.56
N VAL A 86 19.21 16.68 -9.14
CA VAL A 86 18.29 17.17 -10.16
C VAL A 86 16.85 17.00 -9.69
N ASN A 87 15.98 17.91 -10.09
CA ASN A 87 14.54 17.74 -9.88
C ASN A 87 13.97 16.90 -11.01
N VAL A 88 13.22 15.88 -10.63
CA VAL A 88 12.54 15.00 -11.57
C VAL A 88 11.06 14.90 -11.21
N LYS A 89 10.23 14.85 -12.23
CA LYS A 89 8.79 14.58 -12.10
C LYS A 89 8.57 13.08 -12.17
N THR A 90 7.89 12.55 -11.16
CA THR A 90 7.46 11.15 -11.07
C THR A 90 5.93 11.07 -11.13
N LYS A 91 5.38 9.86 -11.18
CA LYS A 91 3.92 9.62 -11.09
C LYS A 91 3.28 10.27 -9.84
N TYR A 92 4.01 10.39 -8.74
CA TYR A 92 3.46 10.81 -7.44
C TYR A 92 3.84 12.23 -7.03
N GLY A 93 4.74 12.89 -7.74
CA GLY A 93 5.16 14.26 -7.44
C GLY A 93 6.59 14.55 -7.87
N ILE A 94 7.09 15.72 -7.50
CA ILE A 94 8.45 16.15 -7.82
C ILE A 94 9.42 15.66 -6.75
N CYS A 95 10.52 15.04 -7.19
CA CYS A 95 11.59 14.53 -6.34
C CYS A 95 12.93 15.21 -6.64
N ASN A 96 13.74 15.43 -5.62
CA ASN A 96 15.11 15.96 -5.74
C ASN A 96 16.10 14.82 -5.48
N CYS A 97 16.72 14.30 -6.55
CA CYS A 97 17.53 13.09 -6.54
C CYS A 97 18.94 13.33 -7.06
N VAL A 98 19.93 12.57 -6.58
CA VAL A 98 21.28 12.56 -7.14
C VAL A 98 21.23 11.99 -8.55
N ALA A 99 21.79 12.71 -9.51
CA ALA A 99 21.69 12.38 -10.93
C ALA A 99 22.24 10.98 -11.26
N ASN A 100 23.39 10.62 -10.70
CA ASN A 100 23.99 9.30 -10.91
C ASN A 100 23.12 8.14 -10.40
N ASN A 101 22.43 8.35 -9.27
CA ASN A 101 21.55 7.32 -8.72
C ASN A 101 20.37 7.02 -9.65
N LEU A 102 19.85 8.04 -10.32
CA LEU A 102 18.79 7.86 -11.33
C LEU A 102 19.26 7.04 -12.51
N LEU A 103 20.47 7.31 -13.04
CA LEU A 103 21.05 6.53 -14.15
C LEU A 103 21.41 5.10 -13.74
N ASN A 104 21.60 4.85 -12.44
CA ASN A 104 21.80 3.49 -11.89
C ASN A 104 20.47 2.78 -11.58
N GLY A 105 19.32 3.32 -12.00
CA GLY A 105 18.00 2.70 -11.82
C GLY A 105 17.38 2.91 -10.45
N GLN A 106 17.92 3.79 -9.58
CA GLN A 106 17.32 4.07 -8.28
C GLN A 106 16.01 4.84 -8.47
N ILE A 107 14.89 4.24 -8.06
CA ILE A 107 13.55 4.82 -8.15
C ILE A 107 13.38 5.91 -7.08
N PRO A 108 12.98 7.14 -7.47
CA PRO A 108 12.63 8.18 -6.52
C PRO A 108 11.48 7.77 -5.59
N GLY A 109 11.62 8.07 -4.30
CA GLY A 109 10.60 7.76 -3.31
C GLY A 109 10.27 8.98 -2.43
N ILE A 110 9.36 8.81 -1.47
CA ILE A 110 8.87 9.88 -0.59
C ILE A 110 10.00 10.62 0.15
N ARG A 111 11.16 9.96 0.41
CA ARG A 111 12.31 10.60 1.06
C ARG A 111 12.92 11.73 0.22
N SER A 112 12.90 11.57 -1.09
CA SER A 112 13.40 12.54 -2.08
C SER A 112 12.34 13.51 -2.58
N ALA A 113 11.06 13.30 -2.22
CA ALA A 113 9.96 14.18 -2.63
C ALA A 113 10.14 15.58 -2.03
N ILE A 114 9.89 16.61 -2.85
CA ILE A 114 9.92 18.02 -2.42
C ILE A 114 8.71 18.27 -1.53
N ASP A 115 7.51 17.95 -1.98
CA ASP A 115 6.32 17.89 -1.13
C ASP A 115 6.02 16.43 -0.77
N LYS A 116 6.34 16.07 0.47
CA LYS A 116 6.14 14.72 0.98
C LYS A 116 4.68 14.41 1.27
N THR A 117 3.86 15.43 1.55
CA THR A 117 2.43 15.27 1.80
C THR A 117 1.71 14.97 0.49
N GLU A 118 1.96 15.77 -0.54
CA GLU A 118 1.43 15.54 -1.88
C GLU A 118 1.84 14.14 -2.41
N TYR A 119 3.13 13.81 -2.29
CA TYR A 119 3.65 12.51 -2.73
C TYR A 119 2.94 11.35 -2.03
N PHE A 120 2.78 11.43 -0.70
CA PHE A 120 2.09 10.41 0.08
C PHE A 120 0.62 10.27 -0.34
N ILE A 121 -0.07 11.39 -0.55
CA ILE A 121 -1.48 11.42 -0.96
C ILE A 121 -1.65 10.76 -2.34
N ASN A 122 -0.84 11.15 -3.32
CA ASN A 122 -0.92 10.62 -4.68
C ASN A 122 -0.63 9.10 -4.71
N MET A 123 0.41 8.66 -4.00
CA MET A 123 0.74 7.25 -3.86
C MET A 123 -0.36 6.45 -3.15
N SER A 124 -0.96 7.04 -2.11
CA SER A 124 -2.03 6.40 -1.35
C SER A 124 -3.33 6.32 -2.13
N ASN A 125 -3.66 7.33 -2.93
CA ASN A 125 -4.81 7.31 -3.84
C ASN A 125 -4.67 6.19 -4.88
N ASP A 126 -3.51 6.05 -5.48
CA ASP A 126 -3.22 4.99 -6.44
C ASP A 126 -3.35 3.60 -5.78
N LEU A 127 -2.68 3.39 -4.64
CA LEU A 127 -2.68 2.11 -3.92
C LEU A 127 -4.07 1.68 -3.43
N HIS A 128 -4.88 2.63 -2.99
CA HIS A 128 -6.21 2.37 -2.41
C HIS A 128 -7.36 2.66 -3.35
N ASN A 129 -7.10 2.88 -4.67
CA ASN A 129 -8.11 3.15 -5.69
C ASN A 129 -9.09 4.27 -5.28
N ASN A 130 -8.55 5.40 -4.78
CA ASN A 130 -9.32 6.59 -4.34
C ASN A 130 -10.40 6.29 -3.28
N LYS A 131 -10.21 5.24 -2.49
CA LYS A 131 -11.18 4.80 -1.46
C LYS A 131 -11.28 5.77 -0.28
N TYR A 132 -10.22 6.49 0.02
CA TYR A 132 -10.10 7.36 1.20
C TYR A 132 -10.00 8.82 0.78
N ASP A 133 -10.32 9.72 1.73
CA ASP A 133 -10.07 11.14 1.60
C ASP A 133 -8.89 11.52 2.50
N TYR A 134 -7.93 12.24 1.94
CA TYR A 134 -6.66 12.61 2.56
C TYR A 134 -6.57 14.10 2.90
N SER A 135 -7.69 14.83 2.89
CA SER A 135 -7.72 16.29 3.14
C SER A 135 -7.15 16.71 4.49
N LEU A 136 -7.18 15.81 5.48
CA LEU A 136 -6.63 16.05 6.82
C LEU A 136 -5.18 15.61 6.99
N VAL A 137 -4.56 15.04 5.96
CA VAL A 137 -3.22 14.49 6.06
C VAL A 137 -2.17 15.58 6.10
N LYS A 138 -1.32 15.53 7.14
CA LYS A 138 -0.05 16.28 7.24
C LYS A 138 1.07 15.26 7.45
N TYR A 139 1.83 15.01 6.39
CA TYR A 139 2.92 14.03 6.46
C TYR A 139 4.14 14.62 7.17
N ILE A 140 4.57 14.00 8.26
CA ILE A 140 5.80 14.36 8.98
C ILE A 140 6.89 13.33 8.68
N ASN A 141 6.62 12.04 8.97
CA ASN A 141 7.49 10.92 8.64
C ASN A 141 6.69 9.61 8.52
N HIS A 142 7.37 8.51 8.20
CA HIS A 142 6.76 7.20 7.96
C HIS A 142 6.11 6.57 9.19
N SER A 143 6.46 7.00 10.41
CA SER A 143 6.03 6.39 11.69
C SER A 143 4.97 7.19 12.43
N ILE A 144 4.88 8.50 12.20
CA ILE A 144 3.88 9.35 12.85
C ILE A 144 2.53 9.14 12.15
N LYS A 145 1.51 8.82 12.97
CA LYS A 145 0.16 8.59 12.46
C LYS A 145 -0.43 9.86 11.85
N VAL A 146 -1.05 9.71 10.69
CA VAL A 146 -1.84 10.74 10.01
C VAL A 146 -3.33 10.44 10.11
N ASP A 147 -4.16 11.48 10.00
CA ASP A 147 -5.61 11.36 10.00
C ASP A 147 -6.10 11.16 8.55
N ILE A 148 -6.80 10.03 8.33
CA ILE A 148 -7.33 9.64 7.02
C ILE A 148 -8.84 9.45 7.17
N ILE A 149 -9.62 9.94 6.21
CA ILE A 149 -11.08 9.85 6.23
C ILE A 149 -11.53 8.62 5.43
N CYS A 150 -12.18 7.68 6.10
CA CYS A 150 -12.90 6.61 5.42
C CYS A 150 -14.34 7.06 5.15
N LYS A 151 -14.79 7.06 3.91
CA LYS A 151 -16.15 7.48 3.51
C LYS A 151 -17.26 6.75 4.27
N THR A 152 -17.00 5.52 4.74
CA THR A 152 -17.99 4.68 5.47
C THR A 152 -17.88 4.79 6.98
N HIS A 153 -16.68 5.04 7.53
CA HIS A 153 -16.42 4.89 8.98
C HIS A 153 -15.85 6.15 9.65
N GLY A 154 -15.73 7.26 8.89
CA GLY A 154 -15.17 8.51 9.38
C GLY A 154 -13.64 8.48 9.53
N ILE A 155 -13.11 9.37 10.34
CA ILE A 155 -11.66 9.57 10.53
C ILE A 155 -11.04 8.35 11.25
N PHE A 156 -9.88 7.91 10.77
CA PHE A 156 -9.04 6.93 11.44
C PHE A 156 -7.56 7.33 11.37
N LYS A 157 -6.80 6.96 12.39
CA LYS A 157 -5.35 7.22 12.47
C LYS A 157 -4.56 6.02 11.99
N GLN A 158 -3.63 6.25 11.04
CA GLN A 158 -2.74 5.21 10.50
C GLN A 158 -1.34 5.77 10.29
N THR A 159 -0.30 4.95 10.48
CA THR A 159 1.06 5.34 10.09
C THR A 159 1.20 5.33 8.57
N PRO A 160 1.91 6.29 7.96
CA PRO A 160 2.15 6.28 6.53
C PRO A 160 2.78 4.96 6.04
N SER A 161 3.77 4.41 6.77
CA SER A 161 4.35 3.11 6.43
C SER A 161 3.33 1.97 6.43
N GLY A 162 2.40 1.95 7.39
CA GLY A 162 1.32 0.98 7.42
C GLY A 162 0.34 1.14 6.27
N HIS A 163 0.01 2.39 5.94
CA HIS A 163 -0.95 2.71 4.89
C HIS A 163 -0.40 2.34 3.50
N THR A 164 0.88 2.62 3.24
CA THR A 164 1.55 2.29 1.97
C THR A 164 1.84 0.80 1.74
N ILE A 165 1.64 -0.05 2.76
CA ILE A 165 1.61 -1.52 2.60
C ILE A 165 0.18 -2.07 2.63
N ASN A 166 -0.76 -1.30 2.13
CA ASN A 166 -2.18 -1.64 1.96
C ASN A 166 -2.98 -1.85 3.27
N LYS A 167 -2.50 -1.33 4.43
CA LYS A 167 -3.30 -1.30 5.66
C LYS A 167 -4.24 -0.11 5.63
N GLY A 168 -5.52 -0.37 5.36
CA GLY A 168 -6.56 0.65 5.33
C GLY A 168 -7.31 0.81 6.65
N CYS A 169 -8.54 1.30 6.56
CA CYS A 169 -9.45 1.43 7.70
C CYS A 169 -9.72 0.07 8.37
N LYS A 170 -9.40 -0.04 9.66
CA LYS A 170 -9.56 -1.28 10.43
C LYS A 170 -11.01 -1.77 10.41
N LYS A 171 -11.99 -0.87 10.54
CA LYS A 171 -13.42 -1.24 10.49
C LYS A 171 -13.82 -1.84 9.15
N CYS A 172 -13.29 -1.31 8.03
CA CYS A 172 -13.46 -1.94 6.71
C CYS A 172 -12.79 -3.32 6.65
N GLY A 173 -11.57 -3.45 7.18
CA GLY A 173 -10.83 -4.71 7.21
C GLY A 173 -11.52 -5.78 8.06
N ASP A 174 -12.06 -5.40 9.22
CA ASP A 174 -12.79 -6.32 10.09
C ASP A 174 -14.10 -6.81 9.42
N VAL A 175 -14.82 -5.92 8.75
CA VAL A 175 -16.01 -6.29 7.95
C VAL A 175 -15.65 -7.21 6.80
N SER A 176 -14.55 -6.96 6.09
CA SER A 176 -14.12 -7.80 4.97
C SER A 176 -13.62 -9.18 5.45
N LYS A 177 -12.89 -9.24 6.56
CA LYS A 177 -12.43 -10.51 7.16
C LYS A 177 -13.57 -11.37 7.67
N MET A 178 -14.54 -10.79 8.39
CA MET A 178 -15.72 -11.51 8.87
C MET A 178 -16.67 -11.89 7.74
N GLY A 179 -16.93 -10.97 6.80
CA GLY A 179 -17.78 -11.25 5.63
C GLY A 179 -17.11 -12.11 4.58
N GLY A 180 -15.79 -12.01 4.42
CA GLY A 180 -15.02 -12.74 3.41
C GLY A 180 -15.02 -14.25 3.64
N TRP A 181 -14.84 -14.70 4.91
CA TRP A 181 -14.85 -16.12 5.20
C TRP A 181 -16.23 -16.76 5.00
N TYR A 182 -17.30 -16.09 5.41
CA TYR A 182 -18.69 -16.55 5.25
C TYR A 182 -19.24 -16.35 3.82
N LYS A 183 -18.71 -15.37 3.07
CA LYS A 183 -19.07 -15.13 1.68
C LYS A 183 -18.34 -16.03 0.69
N ASN A 184 -17.22 -16.62 1.09
CA ASN A 184 -16.49 -17.54 0.24
C ASN A 184 -17.32 -18.81 0.05
N THR A 185 -17.76 -19.04 -1.19
CA THR A 185 -18.62 -20.18 -1.58
C THR A 185 -17.98 -21.52 -1.25
N ALA A 186 -16.65 -21.64 -1.28
CA ALA A 186 -15.93 -22.83 -0.87
C ALA A 186 -16.15 -23.20 0.62
N ASN A 187 -16.50 -22.23 1.47
CA ASN A 187 -16.78 -22.47 2.88
C ASN A 187 -18.27 -22.75 3.14
N HIS A 188 -19.18 -22.49 2.19
CA HIS A 188 -20.62 -22.64 2.38
C HIS A 188 -21.03 -24.08 2.71
N LYS A 189 -20.33 -25.08 2.16
CA LYS A 189 -20.59 -26.50 2.41
C LYS A 189 -20.05 -27.01 3.75
N LYS A 190 -19.18 -26.26 4.44
CA LYS A 190 -18.64 -26.68 5.73
C LYS A 190 -19.72 -26.65 6.80
N LYS A 191 -19.74 -27.68 7.66
CA LYS A 191 -20.65 -27.72 8.82
C LYS A 191 -20.18 -26.71 9.88
N SER A 192 -21.15 -26.02 10.47
CA SER A 192 -20.97 -25.09 11.58
C SER A 192 -22.21 -25.14 12.49
N ASN A 193 -22.13 -24.43 13.61
CA ASN A 193 -23.25 -24.36 14.53
C ASN A 193 -23.53 -22.90 14.87
N VAL A 194 -24.79 -22.49 14.84
CA VAL A 194 -25.27 -21.34 15.60
C VAL A 194 -25.51 -21.80 17.03
N TYR A 195 -25.02 -21.07 18.00
CA TYR A 195 -25.23 -21.40 19.40
C TYR A 195 -25.73 -20.18 20.17
N ILE A 196 -26.52 -20.47 21.23
CA ILE A 196 -26.88 -19.53 22.29
C ILE A 196 -26.29 -20.06 23.58
N ILE A 197 -25.49 -19.26 24.25
CA ILE A 197 -24.89 -19.58 25.53
C ILE A 197 -25.32 -18.55 26.58
N ARG A 198 -25.43 -18.99 27.84
CA ARG A 198 -25.72 -18.18 28.99
C ARG A 198 -24.48 -17.98 29.80
N PHE A 199 -24.21 -16.74 30.16
CA PHE A 199 -23.21 -16.33 31.13
C PHE A 199 -23.92 -15.99 32.43
N THR A 200 -23.49 -16.58 33.52
CA THR A 200 -24.08 -16.35 34.85
C THR A 200 -22.99 -16.22 35.89
N ASN A 201 -23.10 -15.20 36.74
CA ASN A 201 -22.37 -15.09 37.99
C ASN A 201 -23.32 -14.55 39.08
N SER A 202 -22.80 -14.24 40.29
CA SER A 202 -23.59 -13.72 41.39
C SER A 202 -24.32 -12.40 41.12
N LYS A 203 -23.87 -11.62 40.13
CA LYS A 203 -24.37 -10.25 39.86
C LYS A 203 -25.09 -10.12 38.53
N HIS A 204 -24.74 -10.95 37.53
CA HIS A 204 -25.20 -10.75 36.18
C HIS A 204 -25.53 -12.07 35.48
N THR A 205 -26.60 -12.04 34.70
CA THR A 205 -26.97 -13.11 33.76
C THR A 205 -27.29 -12.51 32.41
N PHE A 206 -26.63 -12.98 31.37
CA PHE A 206 -26.89 -12.56 30.00
C PHE A 206 -26.66 -13.69 29.00
N LEU A 207 -27.22 -13.54 27.80
CA LEU A 207 -27.09 -14.50 26.72
C LEU A 207 -26.17 -13.95 25.62
N LYS A 208 -25.51 -14.87 24.93
CA LYS A 208 -24.72 -14.57 23.72
C LYS A 208 -25.12 -15.53 22.63
N ILE A 209 -25.34 -14.98 21.40
CA ILE A 209 -25.40 -15.75 20.18
C ILE A 209 -24.04 -15.73 19.47
N GLY A 210 -23.71 -16.78 18.76
CA GLY A 210 -22.50 -16.86 17.95
C GLY A 210 -22.49 -18.06 17.02
N ILE A 211 -21.45 -18.12 16.21
CA ILE A 211 -21.20 -19.24 15.29
C ILE A 211 -19.87 -19.89 15.63
N SER A 212 -19.84 -21.22 15.59
CA SER A 212 -18.59 -21.96 15.78
C SER A 212 -18.66 -23.33 15.09
N ILE A 213 -17.57 -23.74 14.48
CA ILE A 213 -17.37 -25.11 14.01
C ILE A 213 -17.26 -26.06 15.21
N ASN A 214 -16.63 -25.60 16.29
CA ASN A 214 -16.43 -26.38 17.51
C ASN A 214 -16.90 -25.58 18.74
N ILE A 215 -18.10 -25.87 19.22
CA ILE A 215 -18.71 -25.17 20.36
C ILE A 215 -17.94 -25.43 21.65
N LYS A 216 -17.42 -26.64 21.89
CA LYS A 216 -16.66 -26.97 23.11
C LYS A 216 -15.41 -26.10 23.26
N LYS A 217 -14.59 -26.04 22.17
CA LYS A 217 -13.40 -25.16 22.11
C LYS A 217 -13.79 -23.68 22.27
N ARG A 218 -14.93 -23.28 21.72
CA ARG A 218 -15.41 -21.89 21.82
C ARG A 218 -15.79 -21.53 23.24
N ILE A 219 -16.52 -22.39 23.93
CA ILE A 219 -16.91 -22.19 25.35
C ILE A 219 -15.64 -22.11 26.22
N GLN A 220 -14.71 -23.05 26.07
CA GLN A 220 -13.42 -23.03 26.78
C GLN A 220 -12.68 -21.71 26.60
N LYS A 221 -12.60 -21.24 25.37
CA LYS A 221 -11.96 -19.94 25.07
C LYS A 221 -12.67 -18.78 25.78
N LEU A 222 -14.01 -18.75 25.76
CA LEU A 222 -14.79 -17.69 26.41
C LEU A 222 -14.66 -17.76 27.93
N THR A 223 -14.55 -18.95 28.51
CA THR A 223 -14.30 -19.14 29.96
C THR A 223 -12.94 -18.53 30.32
N ASN A 224 -11.90 -18.82 29.53
CA ASN A 224 -10.57 -18.25 29.74
C ASN A 224 -10.58 -16.73 29.55
N ASP A 225 -11.19 -16.21 28.44
CA ASP A 225 -11.31 -14.79 28.15
C ASP A 225 -12.01 -14.00 29.28
N THR A 226 -12.86 -14.64 30.05
CA THR A 226 -13.56 -14.04 31.20
C THR A 226 -12.91 -14.35 32.57
N ASN A 227 -11.69 -14.87 32.58
CA ASN A 227 -10.93 -15.27 33.77
C ASN A 227 -11.76 -16.14 34.74
N ASN A 228 -12.56 -17.06 34.21
CA ASN A 228 -13.48 -17.94 34.94
C ASN A 228 -14.55 -17.21 35.82
N ASN A 229 -14.75 -15.91 35.60
CA ASN A 229 -15.69 -15.12 36.40
C ASN A 229 -17.16 -15.39 36.07
N TYR A 230 -17.45 -16.23 35.07
CA TYR A 230 -18.79 -16.60 34.66
C TYR A 230 -18.90 -18.10 34.44
N LYS A 231 -19.99 -18.71 34.96
CA LYS A 231 -20.45 -20.03 34.54
C LYS A 231 -21.07 -19.88 33.16
N ILE A 232 -20.49 -20.56 32.14
CA ILE A 232 -20.96 -20.51 30.76
C ILE A 232 -21.70 -21.81 30.44
N THR A 233 -22.98 -21.71 30.09
CA THR A 233 -23.85 -22.86 29.79
C THR A 233 -24.38 -22.77 28.38
N LEU A 234 -24.28 -23.87 27.61
CA LEU A 234 -24.92 -23.97 26.30
C LEU A 234 -26.43 -24.12 26.48
N ILE A 235 -27.22 -23.19 25.94
CA ILE A 235 -28.69 -23.25 26.00
C ILE A 235 -29.25 -23.96 24.75
N LYS A 236 -28.76 -23.58 23.55
CA LYS A 236 -29.24 -24.16 22.30
C LYS A 236 -28.15 -24.10 21.25
N SER A 237 -28.13 -25.11 20.41
CA SER A 237 -27.32 -25.07 19.19
C SER A 237 -28.07 -25.69 18.01
N ILE A 238 -27.85 -25.15 16.82
CA ILE A 238 -28.39 -25.65 15.55
C ILE A 238 -27.21 -25.88 14.62
N SER A 239 -27.05 -27.12 14.16
CA SER A 239 -26.02 -27.46 13.19
C SER A 239 -26.54 -27.28 11.77
N ASN A 240 -25.79 -26.58 10.94
CA ASN A 240 -26.09 -26.39 9.53
C ASN A 240 -24.80 -26.00 8.78
N ASN A 241 -24.92 -25.71 7.49
CA ASN A 241 -23.76 -25.16 6.76
C ASN A 241 -23.41 -23.74 7.26
N VAL A 242 -22.17 -23.35 7.04
CA VAL A 242 -21.61 -22.06 7.49
C VAL A 242 -22.45 -20.88 7.01
N TYR A 243 -22.90 -20.90 5.75
CA TYR A 243 -23.66 -19.78 5.18
C TYR A 243 -25.02 -19.61 5.87
N TYR A 244 -25.76 -20.71 6.10
CA TYR A 244 -27.01 -20.67 6.85
C TYR A 244 -26.80 -20.14 8.26
N CYS A 245 -25.80 -20.65 8.98
CA CYS A 245 -25.47 -20.20 10.32
C CYS A 245 -25.19 -18.69 10.37
N TYR A 246 -24.44 -18.17 9.40
CA TYR A 246 -24.15 -16.74 9.30
C TYR A 246 -25.41 -15.91 9.03
N GLN A 247 -26.26 -16.32 8.11
CA GLN A 247 -27.52 -15.60 7.80
C GLN A 247 -28.45 -15.59 9.02
N PHE A 248 -28.58 -16.72 9.72
CA PHE A 248 -29.39 -16.84 10.92
C PHE A 248 -28.88 -15.91 12.04
N GLU A 249 -27.58 -15.95 12.35
CA GLU A 249 -26.97 -15.09 13.35
C GLU A 249 -27.19 -13.61 13.02
N LYS A 250 -27.01 -13.21 11.75
CA LYS A 250 -27.20 -11.84 11.30
C LYS A 250 -28.65 -11.36 11.49
N LYS A 251 -29.61 -12.17 11.08
CA LYS A 251 -31.06 -11.88 11.26
C LYS A 251 -31.42 -11.76 12.72
N PHE A 252 -30.91 -12.66 13.55
CA PHE A 252 -31.18 -12.67 14.99
C PHE A 252 -30.58 -11.44 15.69
N LYS A 253 -29.34 -11.07 15.40
CA LYS A 253 -28.71 -9.86 15.92
C LYS A 253 -29.46 -8.58 15.52
N HIS A 254 -29.96 -8.52 14.29
CA HIS A 254 -30.79 -7.41 13.82
C HIS A 254 -32.08 -7.30 14.63
N LYS A 255 -32.80 -8.42 14.83
CA LYS A 255 -34.03 -8.48 15.65
C LYS A 255 -33.79 -8.01 17.08
N ILE A 256 -32.74 -8.48 17.73
CA ILE A 256 -32.36 -8.07 19.11
C ILE A 256 -32.10 -6.57 19.19
N LYS A 257 -31.37 -6.01 18.22
CA LYS A 257 -31.07 -4.57 18.19
C LYS A 257 -32.34 -3.73 18.08
N HIS A 258 -33.26 -4.12 17.18
CA HIS A 258 -34.53 -3.41 17.00
C HIS A 258 -35.46 -3.50 18.20
N GLN A 259 -35.38 -4.58 18.98
CA GLN A 259 -36.19 -4.77 20.20
C GLN A 259 -35.56 -4.17 21.47
N ASN A 260 -34.48 -3.38 21.32
CA ASN A 260 -33.72 -2.76 22.42
C ASN A 260 -33.29 -3.76 23.53
N ARG A 261 -32.95 -5.00 23.12
CA ARG A 261 -32.55 -6.10 24.03
C ARG A 261 -31.03 -6.32 24.08
N LYS A 262 -30.26 -5.41 23.54
CA LYS A 262 -28.80 -5.51 23.58
C LYS A 262 -28.30 -5.36 25.00
N TYR A 263 -27.41 -6.25 25.41
CA TYR A 263 -26.66 -6.17 26.66
C TYR A 263 -25.19 -5.94 26.38
N LEU A 264 -24.56 -5.05 27.10
CA LEU A 264 -23.13 -4.77 26.94
C LEU A 264 -22.40 -5.11 28.27
N PRO A 265 -21.74 -6.29 28.35
CA PRO A 265 -21.01 -6.69 29.54
C PRO A 265 -19.87 -5.73 29.87
N ASN A 266 -19.60 -5.49 31.15
CA ASN A 266 -18.48 -4.66 31.60
C ASN A 266 -17.11 -5.35 31.49
N ILE A 267 -17.08 -6.60 31.03
CA ILE A 267 -15.86 -7.37 30.83
C ILE A 267 -15.55 -7.46 29.33
N TYR A 268 -14.26 -7.60 29.00
CA TYR A 268 -13.81 -7.79 27.62
C TYR A 268 -13.71 -9.29 27.32
N PHE A 269 -14.33 -9.71 26.23
CA PHE A 269 -14.14 -11.01 25.58
C PHE A 269 -14.54 -10.93 24.11
N CYS A 270 -14.08 -11.88 23.32
CA CYS A 270 -14.36 -11.90 21.89
C CYS A 270 -15.86 -12.04 21.60
N GLY A 271 -16.45 -11.00 20.99
CA GLY A 271 -17.87 -10.93 20.64
C GLY A 271 -18.76 -10.42 21.79
N LYS A 272 -18.24 -9.61 22.71
CA LYS A 272 -19.05 -8.96 23.77
C LYS A 272 -20.23 -8.13 23.24
N ASN A 273 -20.11 -7.61 22.01
CA ASN A 273 -21.18 -6.84 21.35
C ASN A 273 -22.34 -7.70 20.82
N GLU A 274 -22.25 -9.02 20.96
CA GLU A 274 -23.23 -10.02 20.51
C GLU A 274 -24.05 -10.59 21.68
N CYS A 275 -24.08 -9.86 22.79
CA CYS A 275 -24.81 -10.23 24.02
C CYS A 275 -26.16 -9.52 24.11
N PHE A 276 -27.09 -10.15 24.75
CA PHE A 276 -28.45 -9.68 24.98
C PHE A 276 -28.99 -10.07 26.36
N ASP A 277 -29.97 -9.30 26.81
CA ASP A 277 -30.54 -9.39 28.13
C ASP A 277 -31.42 -10.65 28.26
N PHE A 278 -31.14 -11.47 29.28
CA PHE A 278 -31.87 -12.69 29.56
C PHE A 278 -33.30 -12.41 30.08
N GLU A 279 -33.46 -11.46 30.96
CA GLU A 279 -34.75 -11.15 31.60
C GLU A 279 -35.77 -10.58 30.63
N LYS A 280 -35.31 -9.78 29.67
CA LYS A 280 -36.17 -9.22 28.62
C LYS A 280 -36.69 -10.25 27.63
N ILE A 281 -36.14 -11.48 27.61
CA ILE A 281 -36.60 -12.56 26.74
C ILE A 281 -37.62 -13.45 27.46
N THR A 282 -37.42 -13.72 28.74
CA THR A 282 -38.31 -14.57 29.52
C THR A 282 -39.69 -13.96 29.78
N LYS A 283 -39.80 -12.62 29.75
CA LYS A 283 -41.08 -11.89 29.89
C LYS A 283 -42.00 -11.98 28.68
N LEU A 284 -41.58 -12.60 27.55
CA LEU A 284 -42.39 -12.75 26.33
C LEU A 284 -43.03 -14.12 26.21
N ASN A 285 -42.70 -15.06 27.06
CA ASN A 285 -43.27 -16.41 27.11
C ASN A 285 -44.24 -16.59 28.26
N LYS A 286 -44.65 -15.50 28.88
CA LYS A 286 -45.82 -15.40 29.76
C LYS A 286 -46.85 -14.48 29.12
#